data_84e728987788eac17ea3419a2a06b9a2
#
_entry.id   84e728987788eac17ea3419a2a06b9a2
#
_cell.length_a   1.000
_cell.length_b   1.000
_cell.length_c   1.000
_cell.angle_alpha   90.00
_cell.angle_beta   90.00
_cell.angle_gamma   90.00
#
_symmetry.space_group_name_H-M   'P 1'
#
loop_
_entity.id
_entity.type
_entity.pdbx_description
1 polymer ?
#
loop_
_entity_poly.entity_id
_entity_poly.type
_entity_poly.pdbx_seq_one_letter_code
_entity_poly.pdbx_strand_id
1 'polypeptide(L)'
;MFDRSIFEDRVEKTRELMKKRNLDYLVIYSDVWRAGNVRYLADWWTTGGGISQAFSVLVIPHDGDPYLFVGFEQVEAARAESWVPYVKTFEEIQKFIRGIPMKRPKIGFVAREIMPTSIFEIFSKKFPRQQLHDASDILSNLRRTKASWEIDLMEKAGKLSDAGVEAAINAVKEGVTEIELKIAAVKTIVSGGGGLSFVPTVGSGPNSAHAMRRAGQRRIRKGDLILLDFGATYNGYYGDVTRTVAYGQVNKKASDILSTVLEAQRSGRKFARPGVKACNIDASARRVIEEAGYGKYFIHNTGHGIGLDQEEDLPIGPTSQITIQPGMTFSIEAGVYISGVGGARVEDTVVATDSGIRSLNDLKREQYL
;
A
#
# COMPACT_ATOMS: atom_id res chain seq x y z
N MET A 1 8.78 -15.81 12.39
CA MET A 1 8.04 -16.70 11.47
C MET A 1 6.63 -16.79 11.98
N PHE A 2 5.63 -16.59 11.14
CA PHE A 2 4.23 -16.72 11.52
C PHE A 2 3.85 -18.21 11.65
N ASP A 3 2.71 -18.49 12.30
CA ASP A 3 2.18 -19.84 12.37
C ASP A 3 1.80 -20.31 10.95
N ARG A 4 2.31 -21.46 10.55
CA ARG A 4 2.06 -22.07 9.25
C ARG A 4 0.57 -22.28 8.96
N SER A 5 -0.22 -22.58 9.98
CA SER A 5 -1.66 -22.79 9.86
C SER A 5 -2.41 -21.58 9.27
N ILE A 6 -1.90 -20.35 9.47
CA ILE A 6 -2.44 -19.13 8.90
C ILE A 6 -2.40 -19.19 7.36
N PHE A 7 -1.28 -19.60 6.82
CA PHE A 7 -1.08 -19.66 5.36
C PHE A 7 -1.82 -20.83 4.72
N GLU A 8 -1.87 -21.98 5.40
CA GLU A 8 -2.67 -23.12 4.98
C GLU A 8 -4.16 -22.76 4.89
N ASP A 9 -4.72 -22.09 5.89
CA ASP A 9 -6.11 -21.58 5.89
C ASP A 9 -6.35 -20.59 4.73
N ARG A 10 -5.39 -19.68 4.48
CA ARG A 10 -5.47 -18.72 3.37
C ARG A 10 -5.43 -19.40 2.00
N VAL A 11 -4.63 -20.44 1.85
CA VAL A 11 -4.58 -21.25 0.61
C VAL A 11 -5.90 -22.00 0.43
N GLU A 12 -6.47 -22.60 1.47
CA GLU A 12 -7.76 -23.28 1.36
C GLU A 12 -8.90 -22.31 0.99
N LYS A 13 -8.97 -21.14 1.60
CA LYS A 13 -9.92 -20.08 1.21
C LYS A 13 -9.73 -19.64 -0.25
N THR A 14 -8.48 -19.58 -0.70
CA THR A 14 -8.15 -19.29 -2.11
C THR A 14 -8.67 -20.38 -3.02
N ARG A 15 -8.49 -21.66 -2.66
CA ARG A 15 -9.01 -22.82 -3.41
C ARG A 15 -10.53 -22.85 -3.49
N GLU A 16 -11.23 -22.49 -2.43
CA GLU A 16 -12.69 -22.36 -2.45
C GLU A 16 -13.15 -21.35 -3.51
N LEU A 17 -12.44 -20.22 -3.64
CA LEU A 17 -12.73 -19.21 -4.66
C LEU A 17 -12.32 -19.68 -6.07
N MET A 18 -11.21 -20.39 -6.19
CA MET A 18 -10.80 -21.04 -7.44
C MET A 18 -11.88 -22.04 -7.91
N LYS A 19 -12.42 -22.86 -7.01
CA LYS A 19 -13.49 -23.82 -7.29
C LYS A 19 -14.75 -23.17 -7.81
N LYS A 20 -15.18 -22.05 -7.19
CA LYS A 20 -16.34 -21.26 -7.65
C LYS A 20 -16.18 -20.74 -9.08
N ARG A 21 -14.93 -20.55 -9.54
CA ARG A 21 -14.58 -20.06 -10.88
C ARG A 21 -14.14 -21.17 -11.84
N ASN A 22 -14.13 -22.42 -11.37
CA ASN A 22 -13.62 -23.59 -12.10
C ASN A 22 -12.17 -23.40 -12.59
N LEU A 23 -11.30 -22.86 -11.73
CA LEU A 23 -9.87 -22.70 -12.01
C LEU A 23 -9.10 -23.93 -11.50
N ASP A 24 -8.27 -24.52 -12.38
CA ASP A 24 -7.41 -25.65 -12.03
C ASP A 24 -6.08 -25.19 -11.41
N TYR A 25 -5.59 -24.02 -11.80
CA TYR A 25 -4.36 -23.41 -11.30
C TYR A 25 -4.57 -21.92 -11.08
N LEU A 26 -3.94 -21.40 -10.03
CA LEU A 26 -3.80 -19.96 -9.81
C LEU A 26 -2.31 -19.62 -9.84
N VAL A 27 -1.93 -18.69 -10.73
CA VAL A 27 -0.58 -18.18 -10.89
C VAL A 27 -0.53 -16.77 -10.32
N ILE A 28 0.28 -16.58 -9.30
CA ILE A 28 0.34 -15.35 -8.52
C ILE A 28 1.73 -14.74 -8.71
N TYR A 29 1.77 -13.51 -9.19
CA TYR A 29 3.00 -12.74 -9.34
C TYR A 29 3.17 -11.75 -8.19
N SER A 30 4.42 -11.60 -7.76
CA SER A 30 4.86 -10.53 -6.88
C SER A 30 6.27 -10.08 -7.24
N ASP A 31 6.54 -8.79 -7.05
CA ASP A 31 7.88 -8.21 -7.16
C ASP A 31 8.28 -7.53 -5.84
N VAL A 32 9.46 -6.90 -5.80
CA VAL A 32 9.98 -6.20 -4.61
C VAL A 32 9.14 -5.00 -4.18
N TRP A 33 8.32 -4.45 -5.08
CA TRP A 33 7.47 -3.28 -4.81
C TRP A 33 6.05 -3.69 -4.41
N ARG A 34 5.62 -4.87 -4.87
CA ARG A 34 4.27 -5.42 -4.66
C ARG A 34 4.39 -6.87 -4.23
N ALA A 35 4.96 -7.06 -3.05
CA ALA A 35 5.24 -8.38 -2.49
C ALA A 35 4.01 -9.06 -1.85
N GLY A 36 2.96 -8.28 -1.60
CA GLY A 36 1.85 -8.67 -0.74
C GLY A 36 1.12 -9.94 -1.15
N ASN A 37 0.93 -10.21 -2.45
CA ASN A 37 0.18 -11.38 -2.90
C ASN A 37 0.88 -12.71 -2.54
N VAL A 38 2.18 -12.83 -2.85
CA VAL A 38 2.96 -14.02 -2.49
C VAL A 38 3.19 -14.07 -0.99
N ARG A 39 3.47 -12.92 -0.35
CA ARG A 39 3.61 -12.83 1.10
C ARG A 39 2.37 -13.32 1.84
N TYR A 40 1.18 -12.96 1.38
CA TYR A 40 -0.10 -13.36 1.98
C TYR A 40 -0.29 -14.88 2.05
N LEU A 41 0.19 -15.61 1.03
CA LEU A 41 -0.05 -17.05 0.88
C LEU A 41 1.15 -17.93 1.20
N ALA A 42 2.38 -17.41 1.03
CA ALA A 42 3.59 -18.22 1.10
C ALA A 42 4.55 -17.82 2.23
N ASP A 43 4.26 -16.78 2.99
CA ASP A 43 5.19 -16.16 3.97
C ASP A 43 6.57 -15.85 3.35
N TRP A 44 6.58 -15.51 2.08
CA TRP A 44 7.80 -15.20 1.35
C TRP A 44 7.83 -13.75 0.89
N TRP A 45 8.93 -13.08 1.14
CA TRP A 45 9.17 -11.72 0.70
C TRP A 45 10.38 -11.71 -0.23
N THR A 46 10.13 -11.45 -1.51
CA THR A 46 11.21 -11.25 -2.48
C THR A 46 12.08 -10.07 -2.08
N THR A 47 13.34 -10.32 -1.78
CA THR A 47 14.34 -9.28 -1.54
C THR A 47 14.89 -8.78 -2.88
N GLY A 48 15.40 -7.55 -2.91
CA GLY A 48 15.99 -6.98 -4.12
C GLY A 48 17.10 -7.86 -4.70
N GLY A 49 17.33 -7.72 -5.98
CA GLY A 49 18.34 -8.45 -6.76
C GLY A 49 18.40 -7.91 -8.18
N GLY A 50 19.10 -8.59 -9.06
CA GLY A 50 19.07 -8.31 -10.50
C GLY A 50 17.66 -8.41 -11.07
N ILE A 51 17.41 -7.81 -12.25
CA ILE A 51 16.07 -7.77 -12.90
C ILE A 51 15.43 -9.16 -13.01
N SER A 52 16.23 -10.21 -13.22
CA SER A 52 15.77 -11.60 -13.31
C SER A 52 15.44 -12.26 -11.95
N GLN A 53 15.65 -11.55 -10.83
CA GLN A 53 15.55 -12.14 -9.49
C GLN A 53 14.67 -11.34 -8.53
N ALA A 54 14.27 -10.14 -8.92
CA ALA A 54 13.49 -9.22 -8.09
C ALA A 54 11.99 -9.55 -8.08
N PHE A 55 11.61 -10.80 -8.31
CA PHE A 55 10.23 -11.25 -8.31
C PHE A 55 10.08 -12.70 -7.84
N SER A 56 8.87 -13.10 -7.54
CA SER A 56 8.47 -14.48 -7.25
C SER A 56 7.14 -14.81 -7.94
N VAL A 57 6.99 -16.09 -8.27
CA VAL A 57 5.75 -16.65 -8.83
C VAL A 57 5.31 -17.80 -7.94
N LEU A 58 4.14 -17.68 -7.33
CA LEU A 58 3.49 -18.76 -6.60
C LEU A 58 2.45 -19.41 -7.50
N VAL A 59 2.47 -20.71 -7.61
CA VAL A 59 1.44 -21.47 -8.34
C VAL A 59 0.70 -22.35 -7.34
N ILE A 60 -0.61 -22.15 -7.26
CA ILE A 60 -1.50 -22.95 -6.42
C ILE A 60 -2.33 -23.85 -7.35
N PRO A 61 -2.12 -25.17 -7.33
CA PRO A 61 -3.03 -26.12 -7.96
C PRO A 61 -4.37 -26.16 -7.19
N HIS A 62 -5.45 -26.48 -7.86
CA HIS A 62 -6.75 -26.76 -7.21
C HIS A 62 -6.61 -27.88 -6.17
N ASP A 63 -5.86 -28.92 -6.52
CA ASP A 63 -5.50 -30.04 -5.64
C ASP A 63 -3.99 -30.21 -5.58
N GLY A 64 -3.45 -30.60 -4.40
CA GLY A 64 -2.03 -30.79 -4.16
C GLY A 64 -1.30 -29.57 -3.61
N ASP A 65 0.00 -29.66 -3.47
CA ASP A 65 0.81 -28.62 -2.81
C ASP A 65 1.10 -27.43 -3.71
N PRO A 66 1.28 -26.23 -3.14
CA PRO A 66 1.71 -25.05 -3.88
C PRO A 66 3.19 -25.13 -4.28
N TYR A 67 3.55 -24.39 -5.34
CA TYR A 67 4.92 -24.27 -5.87
C TYR A 67 5.35 -22.81 -5.84
N LEU A 68 6.47 -22.52 -5.20
CA LEU A 68 7.07 -21.19 -5.16
C LEU A 68 8.30 -21.15 -6.07
N PHE A 69 8.29 -20.27 -7.07
CA PHE A 69 9.39 -20.04 -7.99
C PHE A 69 10.04 -18.70 -7.68
N VAL A 70 11.35 -18.72 -7.43
CA VAL A 70 12.14 -17.53 -7.06
C VAL A 70 13.44 -17.48 -7.89
N GLY A 71 14.15 -16.37 -7.84
CA GLY A 71 15.49 -16.28 -8.41
C GLY A 71 16.44 -17.32 -7.79
N PHE A 72 17.40 -17.82 -8.55
CA PHE A 72 18.28 -18.91 -8.10
C PHE A 72 19.03 -18.57 -6.80
N GLU A 73 19.43 -17.31 -6.59
CA GLU A 73 20.11 -16.85 -5.37
C GLU A 73 19.19 -16.82 -4.13
N GLN A 74 17.88 -16.86 -4.31
CA GLN A 74 16.90 -16.76 -3.24
C GLN A 74 16.34 -18.12 -2.80
N VAL A 75 16.65 -19.20 -3.50
CA VAL A 75 16.05 -20.54 -3.28
C VAL A 75 16.28 -21.03 -1.84
N GLU A 76 17.49 -20.93 -1.33
CA GLU A 76 17.81 -21.41 0.03
C GLU A 76 17.14 -20.56 1.11
N ALA A 77 17.10 -19.23 0.93
CA ALA A 77 16.38 -18.36 1.84
C ALA A 77 14.87 -18.65 1.81
N ALA A 78 14.29 -18.81 0.62
CA ALA A 78 12.88 -19.12 0.48
C ALA A 78 12.51 -20.50 1.07
N ARG A 79 13.40 -21.49 0.99
CA ARG A 79 13.21 -22.79 1.68
C ARG A 79 13.26 -22.68 3.21
N ALA A 80 14.07 -21.76 3.73
CA ALA A 80 14.19 -21.55 5.17
C ALA A 80 13.03 -20.73 5.76
N GLU A 81 12.47 -19.82 4.98
CA GLU A 81 11.47 -18.82 5.45
C GLU A 81 10.04 -19.18 5.07
N SER A 82 9.81 -19.71 3.86
CA SER A 82 8.47 -20.06 3.38
C SER A 82 8.03 -21.45 3.88
N TRP A 83 6.74 -21.57 4.17
CA TRP A 83 6.13 -22.87 4.49
C TRP A 83 5.87 -23.75 3.26
N VAL A 84 5.98 -23.18 2.04
CA VAL A 84 5.68 -23.87 0.77
C VAL A 84 6.66 -25.03 0.55
N PRO A 85 6.18 -26.28 0.33
CA PRO A 85 7.05 -27.46 0.27
C PRO A 85 7.92 -27.52 -0.99
N TYR A 86 7.45 -26.93 -2.09
CA TYR A 86 8.16 -26.96 -3.38
C TYR A 86 8.69 -25.58 -3.76
N VAL A 87 9.86 -25.24 -3.22
CA VAL A 87 10.61 -24.03 -3.62
C VAL A 87 11.61 -24.39 -4.72
N LYS A 88 11.52 -23.70 -5.86
CA LYS A 88 12.28 -23.96 -7.08
C LYS A 88 12.84 -22.68 -7.69
N THR A 89 13.83 -22.84 -8.56
CA THR A 89 14.30 -21.72 -9.38
C THR A 89 13.23 -21.33 -10.41
N PHE A 90 13.25 -20.06 -10.84
CA PHE A 90 12.32 -19.60 -11.87
C PHE A 90 12.50 -20.31 -13.21
N GLU A 91 13.71 -20.71 -13.55
CA GLU A 91 14.02 -21.48 -14.76
C GLU A 91 13.28 -22.84 -14.81
N GLU A 92 13.01 -23.43 -13.66
CA GLU A 92 12.27 -24.70 -13.55
C GLU A 92 10.76 -24.54 -13.83
N ILE A 93 10.21 -23.29 -13.89
CA ILE A 93 8.79 -23.06 -14.17
C ILE A 93 8.36 -23.64 -15.52
N GLN A 94 9.23 -23.63 -16.53
CA GLN A 94 8.95 -24.22 -17.83
C GLN A 94 8.76 -25.73 -17.76
N LYS A 95 9.57 -26.43 -16.90
CA LYS A 95 9.42 -27.87 -16.66
C LYS A 95 8.10 -28.16 -15.95
N PHE A 96 7.77 -27.36 -14.93
CA PHE A 96 6.49 -27.45 -14.24
C PHE A 96 5.31 -27.29 -15.21
N ILE A 97 5.31 -26.23 -16.03
CA ILE A 97 4.24 -25.96 -17.00
C ILE A 97 4.10 -27.11 -18.00
N ARG A 98 5.22 -27.71 -18.49
CA ARG A 98 5.18 -28.88 -19.38
C ARG A 98 4.47 -30.08 -18.74
N GLY A 99 4.57 -30.23 -17.43
CA GLY A 99 3.88 -31.27 -16.65
C GLY A 99 2.38 -31.06 -16.47
N ILE A 100 1.86 -29.84 -16.66
CA ILE A 100 0.42 -29.58 -16.55
C ILE A 100 -0.33 -30.33 -17.67
N PRO A 101 -1.39 -31.14 -17.36
CA PRO A 101 -2.13 -31.89 -18.36
C PRO A 101 -2.79 -31.00 -19.43
N MET A 102 -2.76 -31.44 -20.69
CA MET A 102 -3.35 -30.71 -21.83
C MET A 102 -4.88 -30.75 -21.91
N LYS A 103 -5.57 -31.36 -20.94
CA LYS A 103 -7.04 -31.48 -20.92
C LYS A 103 -7.75 -30.15 -20.57
N ARG A 104 -7.45 -29.09 -21.32
CA ARG A 104 -8.06 -27.75 -21.23
C ARG A 104 -8.07 -27.17 -19.80
N PRO A 105 -6.94 -27.11 -19.08
CA PRO A 105 -6.92 -26.52 -17.74
C PRO A 105 -7.30 -25.03 -17.83
N LYS A 106 -8.04 -24.53 -16.84
CA LYS A 106 -8.29 -23.10 -16.67
C LYS A 106 -7.28 -22.53 -15.67
N ILE A 107 -6.52 -21.55 -16.11
CA ILE A 107 -5.44 -20.95 -15.33
C ILE A 107 -5.82 -19.51 -15.01
N GLY A 108 -5.97 -19.22 -13.73
CA GLY A 108 -6.15 -17.84 -13.23
C GLY A 108 -4.81 -17.15 -13.00
N PHE A 109 -4.74 -15.86 -13.30
CA PHE A 109 -3.58 -15.02 -13.03
C PHE A 109 -3.94 -13.93 -12.04
N VAL A 110 -3.12 -13.74 -11.02
CA VAL A 110 -3.20 -12.65 -10.06
C VAL A 110 -2.05 -11.68 -10.35
N ALA A 111 -2.37 -10.38 -10.34
CA ALA A 111 -1.44 -9.30 -10.65
C ALA A 111 -0.86 -9.38 -12.09
N ARG A 112 -1.71 -9.81 -13.03
CA ARG A 112 -1.32 -9.96 -14.43
C ARG A 112 -0.91 -8.63 -15.07
N GLU A 113 -1.52 -7.52 -14.67
CA GLU A 113 -1.28 -6.17 -15.18
C GLU A 113 0.14 -5.67 -14.90
N ILE A 114 0.80 -6.25 -13.89
CA ILE A 114 2.18 -5.90 -13.50
C ILE A 114 3.17 -7.02 -13.81
N MET A 115 2.67 -8.21 -14.19
CA MET A 115 3.51 -9.35 -14.53
C MET A 115 4.29 -9.06 -15.82
N PRO A 116 5.63 -9.24 -15.86
CA PRO A 116 6.39 -9.14 -17.10
C PRO A 116 5.81 -10.02 -18.20
N THR A 117 5.69 -9.48 -19.41
CA THR A 117 5.15 -10.20 -20.58
C THR A 117 5.87 -11.54 -20.79
N SER A 118 7.19 -11.58 -20.59
CA SER A 118 7.99 -12.79 -20.70
C SER A 118 7.55 -13.94 -19.79
N ILE A 119 7.06 -13.61 -18.57
CA ILE A 119 6.51 -14.61 -17.64
C ILE A 119 5.17 -15.12 -18.13
N PHE A 120 4.27 -14.22 -18.54
CA PHE A 120 2.97 -14.59 -19.09
C PHE A 120 3.11 -15.43 -20.37
N GLU A 121 4.06 -15.11 -21.24
CA GLU A 121 4.33 -15.84 -22.48
C GLU A 121 4.72 -17.30 -22.26
N ILE A 122 5.37 -17.65 -21.15
CA ILE A 122 5.68 -19.06 -20.83
C ILE A 122 4.39 -19.90 -20.77
N PHE A 123 3.33 -19.33 -20.23
CA PHE A 123 2.02 -19.99 -20.16
C PHE A 123 1.28 -19.91 -21.50
N SER A 124 1.26 -18.74 -22.15
CA SER A 124 0.50 -18.53 -23.40
C SER A 124 1.08 -19.28 -24.61
N LYS A 125 2.35 -19.67 -24.56
CA LYS A 125 2.97 -20.58 -25.56
C LYS A 125 2.42 -21.99 -25.50
N LYS A 126 1.94 -22.44 -24.33
CA LYS A 126 1.39 -23.80 -24.15
C LYS A 126 -0.13 -23.82 -24.17
N PHE A 127 -0.78 -22.82 -23.56
CA PHE A 127 -2.24 -22.81 -23.36
C PHE A 127 -2.91 -21.76 -24.21
N PRO A 128 -4.01 -22.08 -24.92
CA PRO A 128 -4.79 -21.10 -25.65
C PRO A 128 -5.32 -19.98 -24.73
N ARG A 129 -5.48 -18.78 -25.26
CA ARG A 129 -5.93 -17.59 -24.51
C ARG A 129 -7.24 -17.81 -23.74
N GLN A 130 -8.12 -18.66 -24.26
CA GLN A 130 -9.42 -18.99 -23.64
C GLN A 130 -9.27 -19.77 -22.31
N GLN A 131 -8.09 -20.30 -22.02
CA GLN A 131 -7.78 -20.99 -20.77
C GLN A 131 -7.07 -20.09 -19.75
N LEU A 132 -6.70 -18.86 -20.14
CA LEU A 132 -5.96 -17.91 -19.31
C LEU A 132 -6.89 -16.78 -18.89
N HIS A 133 -7.18 -16.70 -17.60
CA HIS A 133 -8.15 -15.79 -17.03
C HIS A 133 -7.50 -14.81 -16.05
N ASP A 134 -7.99 -13.59 -15.96
CA ASP A 134 -7.70 -12.72 -14.84
C ASP A 134 -8.45 -13.24 -13.59
N ALA A 135 -7.74 -13.29 -12.47
CA ALA A 135 -8.24 -13.77 -11.19
C ALA A 135 -7.72 -12.90 -10.02
N SER A 136 -7.32 -11.67 -10.31
CA SER A 136 -6.75 -10.73 -9.31
C SER A 136 -7.73 -10.43 -8.17
N ASP A 137 -9.03 -10.43 -8.47
CA ASP A 137 -10.10 -10.23 -7.49
C ASP A 137 -10.15 -11.31 -6.39
N ILE A 138 -9.63 -12.52 -6.63
CA ILE A 138 -9.57 -13.58 -5.60
C ILE A 138 -8.76 -13.10 -4.40
N LEU A 139 -7.53 -12.62 -4.62
CA LEU A 139 -6.67 -12.18 -3.53
C LEU A 139 -7.03 -10.77 -3.06
N SER A 140 -7.44 -9.87 -3.93
CA SER A 140 -7.93 -8.54 -3.53
C SER A 140 -9.05 -8.67 -2.49
N ASN A 141 -10.03 -9.54 -2.72
CA ASN A 141 -11.13 -9.74 -1.79
C ASN A 141 -10.69 -10.36 -0.45
N LEU A 142 -9.79 -11.35 -0.48
CA LEU A 142 -9.29 -11.99 0.75
C LEU A 142 -8.42 -11.05 1.59
N ARG A 143 -7.56 -10.26 0.93
CA ARG A 143 -6.62 -9.34 1.59
C ARG A 143 -7.29 -8.08 2.13
N ARG A 144 -8.44 -7.69 1.55
CA ARG A 144 -9.12 -6.44 1.90
C ARG A 144 -9.54 -6.39 3.37
N THR A 145 -9.97 -7.51 3.95
CA THR A 145 -10.33 -7.62 5.37
C THR A 145 -9.21 -8.28 6.16
N LYS A 146 -8.68 -7.58 7.16
CA LYS A 146 -7.56 -8.01 7.99
C LYS A 146 -8.04 -8.75 9.23
N ALA A 147 -7.32 -9.78 9.63
CA ALA A 147 -7.45 -10.40 10.95
C ALA A 147 -6.91 -9.46 12.04
N SER A 148 -7.29 -9.69 13.30
CA SER A 148 -6.86 -8.84 14.41
C SER A 148 -5.33 -8.73 14.53
N TRP A 149 -4.62 -9.84 14.40
CA TRP A 149 -3.16 -9.87 14.49
C TRP A 149 -2.48 -9.09 13.32
N GLU A 150 -3.10 -9.03 12.12
CA GLU A 150 -2.62 -8.20 11.01
C GLU A 150 -2.78 -6.72 11.35
N ILE A 151 -3.91 -6.35 11.95
CA ILE A 151 -4.19 -4.99 12.41
C ILE A 151 -3.17 -4.57 13.50
N ASP A 152 -2.81 -5.47 14.41
CA ASP A 152 -1.79 -5.21 15.44
C ASP A 152 -0.40 -4.91 14.82
N LEU A 153 -0.03 -5.59 13.72
CA LEU A 153 1.20 -5.31 12.99
C LEU A 153 1.13 -3.98 12.23
N MET A 154 -0.02 -3.68 11.63
CA MET A 154 -0.26 -2.39 10.98
C MET A 154 -0.24 -1.23 11.99
N GLU A 155 -0.73 -1.42 13.20
CA GLU A 155 -0.65 -0.43 14.27
C GLU A 155 0.80 -0.15 14.69
N LYS A 156 1.65 -1.19 14.75
CA LYS A 156 3.09 -1.01 14.98
C LYS A 156 3.76 -0.24 13.83
N ALA A 157 3.41 -0.56 12.59
CA ALA A 157 3.89 0.19 11.42
C ALA A 157 3.41 1.65 11.44
N GLY A 158 2.13 1.90 11.80
CA GLY A 158 1.57 3.24 11.99
C GLY A 158 2.32 4.06 13.05
N LYS A 159 2.60 3.47 14.22
CA LYS A 159 3.37 4.11 15.28
C LYS A 159 4.81 4.44 14.88
N LEU A 160 5.45 3.58 14.09
CA LEU A 160 6.77 3.85 13.53
C LEU A 160 6.73 4.98 12.50
N SER A 161 5.68 5.04 11.67
CA SER A 161 5.44 6.14 10.74
C SER A 161 5.25 7.46 11.48
N ASP A 162 4.43 7.47 12.53
CA ASP A 162 4.20 8.64 13.39
C ASP A 162 5.51 9.14 14.03
N ALA A 163 6.31 8.23 14.61
CA ALA A 163 7.59 8.56 15.21
C ALA A 163 8.56 9.17 14.17
N GLY A 164 8.55 8.66 12.93
CA GLY A 164 9.32 9.22 11.83
C GLY A 164 8.91 10.65 11.49
N VAL A 165 7.61 10.87 11.28
CA VAL A 165 7.09 12.22 10.98
C VAL A 165 7.34 13.17 12.14
N GLU A 166 7.14 12.74 13.39
CA GLU A 166 7.42 13.55 14.58
C GLU A 166 8.91 13.95 14.66
N ALA A 167 9.83 13.03 14.35
CA ALA A 167 11.26 13.35 14.28
C ALA A 167 11.57 14.38 13.19
N ALA A 168 10.92 14.32 12.03
CA ALA A 168 11.04 15.34 11.00
C ALA A 168 10.48 16.70 11.47
N ILE A 169 9.32 16.72 12.13
CA ILE A 169 8.70 17.93 12.69
C ILE A 169 9.65 18.57 13.71
N ASN A 170 10.21 17.79 14.64
CA ASN A 170 11.13 18.26 15.67
C ASN A 170 12.46 18.79 15.10
N ALA A 171 12.84 18.36 13.90
CA ALA A 171 14.02 18.84 13.18
C ALA A 171 13.76 20.14 12.40
N VAL A 172 12.51 20.60 12.29
CA VAL A 172 12.15 21.84 11.56
C VAL A 172 12.79 23.04 12.24
N LYS A 173 13.63 23.74 11.51
CA LYS A 173 14.19 25.05 11.86
C LYS A 173 14.54 25.80 10.59
N GLU A 174 14.69 27.12 10.71
CA GLU A 174 15.10 27.93 9.57
C GLU A 174 16.46 27.48 9.00
N GLY A 175 16.52 27.33 7.69
CA GLY A 175 17.73 26.92 6.98
C GLY A 175 17.99 25.42 6.88
N VAL A 176 17.29 24.55 7.62
CA VAL A 176 17.35 23.10 7.43
C VAL A 176 16.82 22.72 6.03
N THR A 177 17.39 21.73 5.41
CA THR A 177 16.95 21.27 4.08
C THR A 177 15.85 20.21 4.16
N GLU A 178 15.06 20.04 3.09
CA GLU A 178 14.06 18.96 2.98
C GLU A 178 14.71 17.56 3.16
N ILE A 179 15.94 17.37 2.63
CA ILE A 179 16.71 16.12 2.81
C ILE A 179 17.04 15.86 4.28
N GLU A 180 17.45 16.88 5.05
CA GLU A 180 17.75 16.71 6.47
C GLU A 180 16.52 16.33 7.27
N LEU A 181 15.33 16.86 6.95
CA LEU A 181 14.06 16.42 7.54
C LEU A 181 13.76 14.95 7.20
N LYS A 182 13.96 14.56 5.94
CA LYS A 182 13.84 13.16 5.52
C LYS A 182 14.79 12.24 6.29
N ILE A 183 16.06 12.65 6.46
CA ILE A 183 17.04 11.85 7.19
C ILE A 183 16.61 11.63 8.64
N ALA A 184 16.08 12.67 9.31
CA ALA A 184 15.59 12.55 10.69
C ALA A 184 14.48 11.49 10.81
N ALA A 185 13.49 11.55 9.91
CA ALA A 185 12.40 10.57 9.88
C ALA A 185 12.89 9.15 9.58
N VAL A 186 13.66 8.97 8.51
CA VAL A 186 14.17 7.65 8.08
C VAL A 186 15.01 7.01 9.16
N LYS A 187 15.91 7.77 9.79
CA LYS A 187 16.73 7.30 10.90
C LYS A 187 15.86 6.76 12.04
N THR A 188 14.80 7.48 12.40
CA THR A 188 13.89 7.09 13.49
C THR A 188 13.12 5.81 13.15
N ILE A 189 12.57 5.71 11.95
CA ILE A 189 11.85 4.51 11.49
C ILE A 189 12.76 3.27 11.51
N VAL A 190 13.96 3.38 10.90
CA VAL A 190 14.89 2.25 10.81
C VAL A 190 15.45 1.86 12.17
N SER A 191 15.80 2.85 13.02
CA SER A 191 16.27 2.57 14.39
C SER A 191 15.18 1.96 15.27
N GLY A 192 13.89 2.18 14.96
CA GLY A 192 12.75 1.55 15.62
C GLY A 192 12.45 0.12 15.13
N GLY A 193 13.26 -0.43 14.21
CA GLY A 193 13.12 -1.77 13.66
C GLY A 193 12.14 -1.86 12.47
N GLY A 194 11.72 -0.73 11.90
CA GLY A 194 10.89 -0.67 10.70
C GLY A 194 11.70 -0.58 9.41
N GLY A 195 11.09 -0.95 8.29
CA GLY A 195 11.51 -0.57 6.94
C GLY A 195 10.76 0.68 6.47
N LEU A 196 11.12 1.19 5.29
CA LEU A 196 10.33 2.22 4.62
C LEU A 196 9.26 1.57 3.74
N SER A 197 8.03 2.09 3.77
CA SER A 197 6.94 1.60 2.91
C SER A 197 7.07 2.12 1.47
N PHE A 198 7.59 3.33 1.30
CA PHE A 198 7.80 3.96 0.00
C PHE A 198 8.92 5.01 0.06
N VAL A 199 9.19 5.67 -1.06
CA VAL A 199 10.11 6.81 -1.11
C VAL A 199 9.43 8.03 -0.48
N PRO A 200 9.87 8.48 0.71
CA PRO A 200 9.19 9.55 1.44
C PRO A 200 9.09 10.85 0.64
N THR A 201 7.93 11.52 0.75
CA THR A 201 7.71 12.84 0.22
C THR A 201 8.02 13.91 1.29
N VAL A 202 8.92 14.83 0.94
CA VAL A 202 9.13 16.06 1.72
C VAL A 202 9.14 17.23 0.75
N GLY A 203 8.18 18.14 0.90
CA GLY A 203 8.09 19.35 0.10
C GLY A 203 7.79 20.55 0.97
N SER A 204 8.50 21.67 0.76
CA SER A 204 8.35 22.89 1.57
C SER A 204 8.08 24.10 0.70
N GLY A 205 7.28 25.05 1.20
CA GLY A 205 6.86 26.23 0.47
C GLY A 205 6.34 25.87 -0.93
N PRO A 206 6.88 26.44 -2.04
CA PRO A 206 6.43 26.10 -3.39
C PRO A 206 6.55 24.62 -3.75
N ASN A 207 7.51 23.88 -3.15
CA ASN A 207 7.68 22.46 -3.40
C ASN A 207 6.54 21.61 -2.82
N SER A 208 5.84 22.07 -1.77
CA SER A 208 4.68 21.38 -1.21
C SER A 208 3.48 21.31 -2.18
N ALA A 209 3.51 22.12 -3.27
CA ALA A 209 2.52 22.02 -4.34
C ALA A 209 2.65 20.77 -5.22
N HIS A 210 3.63 19.92 -4.98
CA HIS A 210 3.83 18.67 -5.71
C HIS A 210 3.51 17.48 -4.80
N ALA A 211 2.40 16.81 -5.08
CA ALA A 211 1.88 15.72 -4.25
C ALA A 211 2.91 14.59 -3.96
N MET A 212 3.80 14.32 -4.93
CA MET A 212 4.83 13.26 -4.88
C MET A 212 6.25 13.86 -4.99
N ARG A 213 6.57 14.80 -4.11
CA ARG A 213 7.86 15.50 -4.14
C ARG A 213 8.96 14.71 -3.45
N ARG A 214 10.05 14.43 -4.15
CA ARG A 214 11.27 13.94 -3.50
C ARG A 214 11.94 15.07 -2.73
N ALA A 215 12.39 14.79 -1.51
CA ALA A 215 13.16 15.71 -0.68
C ALA A 215 14.39 16.24 -1.45
N GLY A 216 14.58 17.56 -1.44
CA GLY A 216 15.64 18.26 -2.14
C GLY A 216 16.51 19.09 -1.20
N GLN A 217 17.37 19.92 -1.80
CA GLN A 217 18.28 20.84 -1.10
C GLN A 217 17.61 22.18 -0.73
N ARG A 218 16.30 22.34 -0.99
CA ARG A 218 15.59 23.55 -0.59
C ARG A 218 15.66 23.71 0.92
N ARG A 219 16.02 24.92 1.36
CA ARG A 219 16.07 25.30 2.77
C ARG A 219 14.72 25.80 3.25
N ILE A 220 14.30 25.30 4.39
CA ILE A 220 13.07 25.70 5.07
C ILE A 220 13.15 27.19 5.48
N ARG A 221 12.06 27.90 5.30
CA ARG A 221 11.91 29.32 5.66
C ARG A 221 10.63 29.53 6.45
N LYS A 222 10.62 30.54 7.33
CA LYS A 222 9.40 30.97 7.98
C LYS A 222 8.36 31.37 6.91
N GLY A 223 7.11 30.99 7.13
CA GLY A 223 6.01 31.15 6.16
C GLY A 223 5.81 29.95 5.23
N ASP A 224 6.64 28.89 5.30
CA ASP A 224 6.45 27.69 4.51
C ASP A 224 5.35 26.79 5.10
N LEU A 225 4.55 26.19 4.21
CA LEU A 225 3.93 24.89 4.47
C LEU A 225 4.95 23.81 4.18
N ILE A 226 5.11 22.85 5.09
CA ILE A 226 6.03 21.73 4.96
C ILE A 226 5.21 20.45 4.97
N LEU A 227 5.09 19.81 3.81
CA LEU A 227 4.42 18.52 3.64
C LEU A 227 5.41 17.41 3.94
N LEU A 228 5.05 16.55 4.89
CA LEU A 228 5.84 15.42 5.39
C LEU A 228 4.99 14.17 5.24
N ASP A 229 5.37 13.29 4.32
CA ASP A 229 4.65 12.06 4.03
C ASP A 229 5.62 10.88 4.13
N PHE A 230 5.36 10.02 5.10
CA PHE A 230 6.21 8.89 5.47
C PHE A 230 5.38 7.67 5.83
N GLY A 231 5.86 6.54 5.38
CA GLY A 231 5.34 5.26 5.80
C GLY A 231 6.45 4.34 6.29
N ALA A 232 6.12 3.53 7.28
CA ALA A 232 6.97 2.46 7.78
C ALA A 232 6.37 1.09 7.47
N THR A 233 7.23 0.07 7.37
CA THR A 233 6.78 -1.32 7.38
C THR A 233 7.21 -1.99 8.68
N TYR A 234 6.37 -2.88 9.20
CA TYR A 234 6.69 -3.75 10.33
C TYR A 234 6.24 -5.18 10.01
N ASN A 235 7.17 -6.13 10.00
CA ASN A 235 6.92 -7.52 9.60
C ASN A 235 6.11 -7.65 8.29
N GLY A 236 6.39 -6.79 7.30
CA GLY A 236 5.75 -6.80 5.99
C GLY A 236 4.42 -6.05 5.91
N TYR A 237 3.87 -5.56 7.02
CA TYR A 237 2.68 -4.71 7.02
C TYR A 237 3.04 -3.24 6.98
N TYR A 238 2.24 -2.47 6.25
CA TYR A 238 2.48 -1.08 5.91
C TYR A 238 1.70 -0.15 6.84
N GLY A 239 2.34 0.96 7.22
CA GLY A 239 1.71 2.14 7.79
C GLY A 239 1.97 3.33 6.88
N ASP A 240 1.06 4.29 6.88
CA ASP A 240 1.12 5.50 6.07
C ASP A 240 0.58 6.69 6.84
N VAL A 241 1.26 7.83 6.76
CA VAL A 241 0.87 9.05 7.46
C VAL A 241 1.43 10.29 6.79
N THR A 242 0.58 11.27 6.50
CA THR A 242 0.99 12.60 6.04
C THR A 242 0.61 13.67 7.05
N ARG A 243 1.54 14.58 7.31
CA ARG A 243 1.28 15.83 8.03
C ARG A 243 1.80 17.02 7.25
N THR A 244 1.06 18.11 7.31
CA THR A 244 1.55 19.41 6.81
C THR A 244 1.77 20.35 7.98
N VAL A 245 2.99 20.87 8.10
CA VAL A 245 3.41 21.80 9.14
C VAL A 245 3.33 23.23 8.60
N ALA A 246 2.68 24.13 9.32
CA ALA A 246 2.79 25.58 9.10
C ALA A 246 3.94 26.12 9.94
N TYR A 247 5.04 26.55 9.30
CA TYR A 247 6.24 27.03 10.00
C TYR A 247 6.25 28.56 10.08
N GLY A 248 6.12 29.09 11.29
CA GLY A 248 5.97 30.53 11.54
C GLY A 248 4.64 31.06 10.99
N GLN A 249 4.59 32.35 10.72
CA GLN A 249 3.39 32.97 10.16
C GLN A 249 3.31 32.72 8.65
N VAL A 250 2.43 31.78 8.24
CA VAL A 250 2.11 31.52 6.84
C VAL A 250 1.16 32.57 6.29
N ASN A 251 1.19 32.82 4.97
CA ASN A 251 0.25 33.74 4.35
C ASN A 251 -1.20 33.20 4.38
N LYS A 252 -2.17 34.10 4.18
CA LYS A 252 -3.61 33.77 4.24
C LYS A 252 -3.96 32.60 3.31
N LYS A 253 -3.43 32.55 2.08
CA LYS A 253 -3.74 31.51 1.10
C LYS A 253 -3.24 30.14 1.56
N ALA A 254 -2.04 30.07 2.11
CA ALA A 254 -1.48 28.84 2.67
C ALA A 254 -2.26 28.36 3.91
N SER A 255 -2.66 29.29 4.78
CA SER A 255 -3.52 28.99 5.94
C SER A 255 -4.89 28.46 5.51
N ASP A 256 -5.53 29.08 4.50
CA ASP A 256 -6.82 28.66 3.95
C ASP A 256 -6.74 27.26 3.33
N ILE A 257 -5.64 26.93 2.61
CA ILE A 257 -5.40 25.60 2.06
C ILE A 257 -5.29 24.57 3.18
N LEU A 258 -4.46 24.82 4.20
CA LEU A 258 -4.25 23.85 5.30
C LEU A 258 -5.55 23.62 6.09
N SER A 259 -6.29 24.68 6.42
CA SER A 259 -7.56 24.55 7.15
C SER A 259 -8.61 23.80 6.35
N THR A 260 -8.70 24.03 5.02
CA THR A 260 -9.60 23.31 4.13
C THR A 260 -9.27 21.80 4.09
N VAL A 261 -7.99 21.47 3.98
CA VAL A 261 -7.52 20.06 3.94
C VAL A 261 -7.80 19.35 5.27
N LEU A 262 -7.56 20.01 6.40
CA LEU A 262 -7.89 19.49 7.74
C LEU A 262 -9.38 19.20 7.88
N GLU A 263 -10.25 20.11 7.44
CA GLU A 263 -11.69 19.92 7.50
C GLU A 263 -12.17 18.82 6.52
N ALA A 264 -11.59 18.75 5.32
CA ALA A 264 -11.91 17.70 4.36
C ALA A 264 -11.56 16.31 4.90
N GLN A 265 -10.36 16.16 5.49
CA GLN A 265 -9.94 14.91 6.12
C GLN A 265 -10.86 14.55 7.31
N ARG A 266 -11.23 15.53 8.14
CA ARG A 266 -12.19 15.34 9.23
C ARG A 266 -13.56 14.90 8.72
N SER A 267 -14.06 15.48 7.63
CA SER A 267 -15.32 15.11 6.98
C SER A 267 -15.29 13.67 6.47
N GLY A 268 -14.23 13.28 5.74
CA GLY A 268 -14.04 11.90 5.27
C GLY A 268 -14.04 10.89 6.42
N ARG A 269 -13.30 11.17 7.48
CA ARG A 269 -13.22 10.31 8.68
C ARG A 269 -14.56 10.18 9.40
N LYS A 270 -15.29 11.28 9.54
CA LYS A 270 -16.62 11.28 10.18
C LYS A 270 -17.64 10.44 9.40
N PHE A 271 -17.50 10.43 8.08
CA PHE A 271 -18.42 9.71 7.20
C PHE A 271 -18.08 8.21 7.07
N ALA A 272 -16.80 7.86 7.22
CA ALA A 272 -16.32 6.49 7.07
C ALA A 272 -16.85 5.57 8.19
N ARG A 273 -17.55 4.50 7.80
CA ARG A 273 -18.06 3.44 8.66
C ARG A 273 -18.49 2.23 7.83
N PRO A 274 -18.66 1.04 8.44
CA PRO A 274 -19.25 -0.10 7.74
C PRO A 274 -20.61 0.21 7.11
N GLY A 275 -20.89 -0.43 5.97
CA GLY A 275 -22.10 -0.24 5.18
C GLY A 275 -22.07 0.96 4.22
N VAL A 276 -21.09 1.85 4.33
CA VAL A 276 -20.91 3.00 3.43
C VAL A 276 -20.09 2.59 2.22
N LYS A 277 -20.44 3.06 1.03
CA LYS A 277 -19.61 2.91 -0.17
C LYS A 277 -18.39 3.83 -0.10
N ALA A 278 -17.24 3.35 -0.55
CA ALA A 278 -15.99 4.10 -0.55
C ALA A 278 -16.07 5.42 -1.34
N CYS A 279 -16.84 5.47 -2.45
CA CYS A 279 -17.09 6.71 -3.19
C CYS A 279 -17.82 7.80 -2.36
N ASN A 280 -18.63 7.41 -1.39
CA ASN A 280 -19.32 8.37 -0.54
C ASN A 280 -18.40 8.96 0.53
N ILE A 281 -17.36 8.23 0.95
CA ILE A 281 -16.30 8.77 1.82
C ILE A 281 -15.51 9.83 1.04
N ASP A 282 -15.12 9.51 -0.20
CA ASP A 282 -14.46 10.48 -1.10
C ASP A 282 -15.35 11.72 -1.31
N ALA A 283 -16.62 11.54 -1.65
CA ALA A 283 -17.54 12.63 -1.89
C ALA A 283 -17.68 13.55 -0.69
N SER A 284 -17.63 13.02 0.54
CA SER A 284 -17.74 13.85 1.75
C SER A 284 -16.52 14.74 1.98
N ALA A 285 -15.30 14.24 1.69
CA ALA A 285 -14.07 15.01 1.78
C ALA A 285 -13.93 15.99 0.61
N ARG A 286 -14.18 15.50 -0.60
CA ARG A 286 -14.06 16.26 -1.85
C ARG A 286 -14.97 17.47 -1.88
N ARG A 287 -16.21 17.34 -1.43
CA ARG A 287 -17.17 18.45 -1.34
C ARG A 287 -16.63 19.62 -0.52
N VAL A 288 -15.98 19.39 0.62
CA VAL A 288 -15.39 20.47 1.44
C VAL A 288 -14.35 21.23 0.63
N ILE A 289 -13.52 20.55 -0.14
CA ILE A 289 -12.48 21.17 -0.98
C ILE A 289 -13.11 21.93 -2.16
N GLU A 290 -14.17 21.41 -2.75
CA GLU A 290 -14.91 22.05 -3.86
C GLU A 290 -15.64 23.31 -3.40
N GLU A 291 -16.34 23.25 -2.28
CA GLU A 291 -17.03 24.40 -1.66
C GLU A 291 -16.06 25.54 -1.28
N ALA A 292 -14.83 25.19 -0.90
CA ALA A 292 -13.75 26.15 -0.67
C ALA A 292 -13.12 26.72 -1.97
N GLY A 293 -13.56 26.27 -3.16
CA GLY A 293 -13.05 26.69 -4.45
C GLY A 293 -11.75 26.04 -4.90
N TYR A 294 -11.34 24.95 -4.24
CA TYR A 294 -10.09 24.21 -4.53
C TYR A 294 -10.28 22.90 -5.28
N GLY A 295 -11.48 22.53 -5.72
CA GLY A 295 -11.79 21.22 -6.29
C GLY A 295 -10.82 20.76 -7.40
N LYS A 296 -10.43 21.64 -8.33
CA LYS A 296 -9.47 21.33 -9.40
C LYS A 296 -8.04 21.05 -8.93
N TYR A 297 -7.73 21.33 -7.69
CA TYR A 297 -6.42 21.12 -7.08
C TYR A 297 -6.36 19.89 -6.18
N PHE A 298 -7.48 19.16 -6.03
CA PHE A 298 -7.54 17.85 -5.38
C PHE A 298 -7.46 16.76 -6.46
N ILE A 299 -6.25 16.36 -6.80
CA ILE A 299 -5.89 15.61 -8.01
C ILE A 299 -5.79 14.09 -7.81
N HIS A 300 -6.11 13.56 -6.64
CA HIS A 300 -6.07 12.14 -6.33
C HIS A 300 -7.35 11.67 -5.60
N ASN A 301 -7.46 10.37 -5.34
CA ASN A 301 -8.49 9.79 -4.49
C ASN A 301 -8.32 10.27 -3.05
N THR A 302 -9.39 10.20 -2.26
CA THR A 302 -9.34 10.51 -0.83
C THR A 302 -8.56 9.44 -0.04
N GLY A 303 -8.22 8.32 -0.65
CA GLY A 303 -7.41 7.28 -0.04
C GLY A 303 -7.40 5.98 -0.82
N HIS A 304 -6.74 4.99 -0.25
CA HIS A 304 -6.56 3.66 -0.81
C HIS A 304 -6.53 2.60 0.29
N GLY A 305 -6.78 1.34 -0.07
CA GLY A 305 -6.52 0.20 0.82
C GLY A 305 -5.03 0.09 1.15
N ILE A 306 -4.71 -0.43 2.31
CA ILE A 306 -3.33 -0.61 2.78
C ILE A 306 -3.24 -1.90 3.60
N GLY A 307 -2.10 -2.58 3.56
CA GLY A 307 -1.91 -3.83 4.30
C GLY A 307 -0.53 -4.44 4.08
N LEU A 308 -0.44 -5.49 3.28
CA LEU A 308 0.83 -6.10 2.83
C LEU A 308 1.43 -5.42 1.59
N ASP A 309 0.72 -4.47 1.01
CA ASP A 309 1.23 -3.51 0.03
C ASP A 309 0.84 -2.11 0.48
N GLN A 310 1.59 -1.09 0.02
CA GLN A 310 1.28 0.30 0.29
C GLN A 310 -0.12 0.66 -0.21
N GLU A 311 -0.43 0.27 -1.45
CA GLU A 311 -1.75 0.44 -2.05
C GLU A 311 -2.36 -0.93 -2.35
N GLU A 312 -3.49 -1.23 -1.71
CA GLU A 312 -4.31 -2.42 -1.98
C GLU A 312 -5.60 -2.03 -2.70
N ASP A 313 -6.27 -3.02 -3.32
CA ASP A 313 -7.49 -2.82 -4.10
C ASP A 313 -8.72 -2.44 -3.23
N LEU A 314 -8.67 -1.26 -2.68
CA LEU A 314 -9.77 -0.55 -2.01
C LEU A 314 -9.61 0.96 -2.25
N PRO A 315 -9.82 1.46 -3.48
CA PRO A 315 -9.74 2.89 -3.73
C PRO A 315 -10.87 3.63 -2.96
N ILE A 316 -10.51 4.63 -2.17
CA ILE A 316 -11.44 5.60 -1.58
C ILE A 316 -11.53 6.77 -2.54
N GLY A 317 -12.25 6.57 -3.63
CA GLY A 317 -12.31 7.50 -4.76
C GLY A 317 -13.70 7.58 -5.41
N PRO A 318 -13.92 8.54 -6.30
CA PRO A 318 -15.26 8.91 -6.80
C PRO A 318 -16.02 7.79 -7.50
N THR A 319 -15.34 6.79 -8.04
CA THR A 319 -15.98 5.69 -8.81
C THR A 319 -16.10 4.38 -8.02
N SER A 320 -15.54 4.32 -6.80
CA SER A 320 -15.47 3.07 -6.02
C SER A 320 -16.84 2.64 -5.49
N GLN A 321 -17.28 1.46 -5.89
CA GLN A 321 -18.55 0.88 -5.43
C GLN A 321 -18.37 -0.10 -4.26
N ILE A 322 -17.14 -0.27 -3.76
CA ILE A 322 -16.85 -1.17 -2.65
C ILE A 322 -17.52 -0.64 -1.40
N THR A 323 -18.27 -1.52 -0.72
CA THR A 323 -18.90 -1.23 0.56
C THR A 323 -17.91 -1.56 1.69
N ILE A 324 -17.63 -0.59 2.56
CA ILE A 324 -16.74 -0.78 3.71
C ILE A 324 -17.31 -1.85 4.64
N GLN A 325 -16.45 -2.76 5.07
CA GLN A 325 -16.76 -3.84 6.02
C GLN A 325 -15.84 -3.72 7.24
N PRO A 326 -16.24 -4.24 8.41
CA PRO A 326 -15.33 -4.36 9.55
C PRO A 326 -14.04 -5.12 9.18
N GLY A 327 -12.91 -4.68 9.71
CA GLY A 327 -11.59 -5.24 9.42
C GLY A 327 -10.92 -4.70 8.14
N MET A 328 -11.62 -3.93 7.31
CA MET A 328 -10.99 -3.25 6.18
C MET A 328 -10.09 -2.12 6.66
N THR A 329 -8.90 -2.00 6.07
CA THR A 329 -7.92 -0.95 6.37
C THR A 329 -7.67 -0.09 5.14
N PHE A 330 -7.63 1.23 5.32
CA PHE A 330 -7.46 2.20 4.24
C PHE A 330 -6.93 3.53 4.76
N SER A 331 -6.34 4.34 3.86
CA SER A 331 -5.97 5.72 4.15
C SER A 331 -7.17 6.66 3.99
N ILE A 332 -7.11 7.82 4.68
CA ILE A 332 -7.95 9.00 4.41
C ILE A 332 -7.02 10.19 4.34
N GLU A 333 -6.78 10.69 3.13
CA GLU A 333 -5.70 11.60 2.75
C GLU A 333 -6.20 12.76 1.88
N ALA A 334 -6.91 13.71 2.43
CA ALA A 334 -7.32 14.90 1.68
C ALA A 334 -6.10 15.78 1.36
N GLY A 335 -6.04 16.36 0.14
CA GLY A 335 -4.93 17.19 -0.29
C GLY A 335 -5.31 18.28 -1.30
N VAL A 336 -4.62 19.42 -1.25
CA VAL A 336 -4.75 20.54 -2.18
C VAL A 336 -3.36 21.02 -2.58
N TYR A 337 -3.10 21.15 -3.90
CA TYR A 337 -1.78 21.47 -4.44
C TYR A 337 -1.89 22.58 -5.48
N ILE A 338 -1.34 23.77 -5.18
CA ILE A 338 -1.43 24.94 -6.05
C ILE A 338 -0.03 25.40 -6.46
N SER A 339 0.30 25.20 -7.73
CA SER A 339 1.60 25.61 -8.28
C SER A 339 1.91 27.08 -7.98
N GLY A 340 3.13 27.36 -7.52
CA GLY A 340 3.60 28.68 -7.14
C GLY A 340 3.11 29.18 -5.77
N VAL A 341 2.17 28.47 -5.12
CA VAL A 341 1.66 28.81 -3.78
C VAL A 341 2.17 27.85 -2.73
N GLY A 342 1.92 26.58 -2.92
CA GLY A 342 2.17 25.50 -2.00
C GLY A 342 1.00 24.52 -1.98
N GLY A 343 1.10 23.51 -1.13
CA GLY A 343 0.05 22.51 -0.94
C GLY A 343 0.07 21.94 0.46
N ALA A 344 -0.99 21.24 0.79
CA ALA A 344 -1.15 20.51 2.04
C ALA A 344 -1.79 19.16 1.77
N ARG A 345 -1.41 18.14 2.54
CA ARG A 345 -2.09 16.86 2.70
C ARG A 345 -2.10 16.49 4.17
N VAL A 346 -3.21 15.93 4.63
CA VAL A 346 -3.33 15.35 5.97
C VAL A 346 -3.95 13.96 5.82
N GLU A 347 -3.27 12.97 6.37
CA GLU A 347 -3.58 11.57 6.18
C GLU A 347 -3.45 10.78 7.47
N ASP A 348 -4.33 9.81 7.63
CA ASP A 348 -4.20 8.70 8.58
C ASP A 348 -4.58 7.38 7.92
N THR A 349 -3.87 6.32 8.28
CA THR A 349 -4.34 4.94 8.10
C THR A 349 -5.40 4.63 9.15
N VAL A 350 -6.51 4.03 8.71
CA VAL A 350 -7.62 3.65 9.59
C VAL A 350 -8.03 2.20 9.38
N VAL A 351 -8.63 1.60 10.39
CA VAL A 351 -9.35 0.32 10.31
C VAL A 351 -10.83 0.55 10.55
N ALA A 352 -11.68 -0.05 9.72
CA ALA A 352 -13.11 -0.08 9.97
C ALA A 352 -13.42 -1.05 11.14
N THR A 353 -14.19 -0.57 12.12
CA THR A 353 -14.68 -1.34 13.28
C THR A 353 -16.18 -1.63 13.08
N ASP A 354 -16.81 -2.32 14.00
CA ASP A 354 -18.26 -2.62 13.87
C ASP A 354 -19.15 -1.37 13.84
N SER A 355 -18.71 -0.25 14.40
CA SER A 355 -19.52 0.97 14.55
C SER A 355 -18.95 2.23 13.88
N GLY A 356 -17.76 2.16 13.31
CA GLY A 356 -17.09 3.34 12.75
C GLY A 356 -15.70 3.02 12.22
N ILE A 357 -14.75 3.91 12.47
CA ILE A 357 -13.33 3.69 12.18
C ILE A 357 -12.46 3.97 13.40
N ARG A 358 -11.34 3.27 13.49
CA ARG A 358 -10.25 3.54 14.43
C ARG A 358 -8.98 3.91 13.67
N SER A 359 -8.28 4.95 14.10
CA SER A 359 -6.98 5.31 13.53
C SER A 359 -5.91 4.31 13.97
N LEU A 360 -4.98 4.01 13.07
CA LEU A 360 -3.73 3.28 13.35
C LEU A 360 -2.56 4.26 13.54
N ASN A 361 -2.82 5.56 13.43
CA ASN A 361 -1.91 6.68 13.67
C ASN A 361 -2.42 7.51 14.85
N ASP A 362 -1.51 7.94 15.71
CA ASP A 362 -1.81 8.75 16.90
C ASP A 362 -1.28 10.19 16.81
N LEU A 363 -0.41 10.48 15.80
CA LEU A 363 0.20 11.79 15.63
C LEU A 363 -0.86 12.87 15.38
N LYS A 364 -0.77 13.98 16.12
CA LYS A 364 -1.67 15.15 15.99
C LYS A 364 -1.72 15.62 14.52
N ARG A 365 -2.92 15.92 14.01
CA ARG A 365 -3.12 16.31 12.60
C ARG A 365 -2.75 17.76 12.35
N GLU A 366 -3.03 18.63 13.29
CA GLU A 366 -2.72 20.06 13.23
C GLU A 366 -1.30 20.30 13.73
N GLN A 367 -0.43 20.83 12.87
CA GLN A 367 0.98 21.06 13.15
C GLN A 367 1.34 22.52 12.85
N TYR A 368 1.59 23.29 13.89
CA TYR A 368 2.00 24.70 13.83
C TYR A 368 3.28 24.87 14.64
N LEU A 369 4.35 25.46 14.05
CA LEU A 369 5.68 25.69 14.65
C LEU A 369 6.11 27.14 14.55
#